data_dbc01cbc12929c0a6bdfd7b685be5c9c
#
_entry.id   dbc01cbc12929c0a6bdfd7b685be5c9c
#
_cell.length_a   1.000
_cell.length_b   1.000
_cell.length_c   1.000
_cell.angle_alpha   90.00
_cell.angle_beta   90.00
_cell.angle_gamma   90.00
#
_symmetry.space_group_name_H-M   'P 1'
#
loop_
_entity.id
_entity.type
_entity.pdbx_description
1 polymer ?
#
loop_
_entity_poly.entity_id
_entity_poly.type
_entity_poly.pdbx_seq_one_letter_code
_entity_poly.pdbx_strand_id
1 'polypeptide(L)'
;MSINSVCISGNLGRDPELRMTQSGMQVCQFSVCVNDRRKNQQGEWVDVPNWVDVTFFGNRAESISQYLSKGSLVFVSGRLHQNTWTNKDGNKRSKLEVIGEDIQFGGGNRQSQQQPQQQQQGYQPPQGYQYANEAQPEQQEYSNQGQFDYGDDGGVYDDDIPF
;
A
#
# COMPACT_ATOMS: atom_id res chain seq x y z
N MET A 1 -30.10 -14.34 7.59
CA MET A 1 -29.14 -13.24 7.34
C MET A 1 -28.00 -13.77 6.50
N SER A 2 -27.54 -13.02 5.50
CA SER A 2 -26.35 -13.37 4.73
C SER A 2 -25.28 -12.31 4.96
N ILE A 3 -24.02 -12.74 5.05
CA ILE A 3 -22.85 -11.86 5.11
C ILE A 3 -22.26 -11.82 3.71
N ASN A 4 -21.97 -10.60 3.21
CA ASN A 4 -21.28 -10.37 1.95
C ASN A 4 -20.29 -9.21 2.17
N SER A 5 -19.08 -9.55 2.53
CA SER A 5 -18.01 -8.60 2.82
C SER A 5 -16.70 -9.14 2.24
N VAL A 6 -15.97 -8.30 1.55
CA VAL A 6 -14.70 -8.61 0.92
C VAL A 6 -13.70 -7.53 1.28
N CYS A 7 -12.50 -7.93 1.70
CA CYS A 7 -11.35 -7.06 1.90
C CYS A 7 -10.18 -7.62 1.10
N ILE A 8 -9.61 -6.81 0.23
CA ILE A 8 -8.44 -7.20 -0.58
C ILE A 8 -7.39 -6.10 -0.57
N SER A 9 -6.14 -6.50 -0.73
CA SER A 9 -5.03 -5.58 -0.96
C SER A 9 -4.15 -6.09 -2.09
N GLY A 10 -3.59 -5.16 -2.85
CA GLY A 10 -2.72 -5.51 -3.98
C GLY A 10 -2.45 -4.32 -4.86
N ASN A 11 -1.74 -4.58 -5.96
CA ASN A 11 -1.34 -3.54 -6.89
C ASN A 11 -2.24 -3.52 -8.13
N LEU A 12 -2.50 -2.33 -8.67
CA LEU A 12 -3.22 -2.20 -9.94
C LEU A 12 -2.37 -2.76 -11.09
N GLY A 13 -3.00 -3.62 -11.89
CA GLY A 13 -2.35 -4.18 -13.09
C GLY A 13 -2.33 -3.23 -14.28
N ARG A 14 -3.27 -2.28 -14.32
CA ARG A 14 -3.43 -1.25 -15.36
C ARG A 14 -4.02 0.01 -14.74
N ASP A 15 -4.01 1.09 -15.51
CA ASP A 15 -4.66 2.34 -15.11
C ASP A 15 -6.18 2.12 -14.95
N PRO A 16 -6.83 2.83 -14.01
CA PRO A 16 -8.27 2.73 -13.83
C PRO A 16 -9.02 3.31 -15.03
N GLU A 17 -10.13 2.69 -15.37
CA GLU A 17 -11.03 3.16 -16.43
C GLU A 17 -12.20 3.91 -15.79
N LEU A 18 -12.31 5.21 -16.09
CA LEU A 18 -13.48 6.01 -15.72
C LEU A 18 -14.48 6.02 -16.88
N ARG A 19 -15.71 5.66 -16.59
CA ARG A 19 -16.82 5.65 -17.56
C ARG A 19 -18.03 6.36 -16.96
N MET A 20 -18.93 6.80 -17.83
CA MET A 20 -20.22 7.35 -17.43
C MET A 20 -21.34 6.44 -17.96
N THR A 21 -22.29 6.11 -17.11
CA THR A 21 -23.47 5.37 -17.51
C THR A 21 -24.43 6.28 -18.30
N GLN A 22 -25.43 5.68 -18.96
CA GLN A 22 -26.48 6.44 -19.67
C GLN A 22 -27.29 7.34 -18.73
N SER A 23 -27.36 7.00 -17.44
CA SER A 23 -28.01 7.82 -16.40
C SER A 23 -27.13 8.93 -15.83
N GLY A 24 -25.92 9.12 -16.37
CA GLY A 24 -24.98 10.15 -15.91
C GLY A 24 -24.17 9.76 -14.65
N MET A 25 -24.26 8.52 -14.18
CA MET A 25 -23.49 8.05 -13.04
C MET A 25 -22.05 7.71 -13.47
N GLN A 26 -21.08 8.21 -12.73
CA GLN A 26 -19.66 7.87 -12.92
C GLN A 26 -19.36 6.48 -12.38
N VAL A 27 -18.54 5.73 -13.10
CA VAL A 27 -18.11 4.38 -12.75
C VAL A 27 -16.61 4.27 -13.00
N CYS A 28 -15.86 3.94 -11.95
CA CYS A 28 -14.43 3.67 -12.02
C CYS A 28 -14.19 2.17 -11.89
N GLN A 29 -13.50 1.59 -12.87
CA GLN A 29 -13.21 0.15 -12.94
C GLN A 29 -11.71 -0.08 -13.02
N PHE A 30 -11.17 -0.99 -12.18
CA PHE A 30 -9.78 -1.41 -12.23
C PHE A 30 -9.62 -2.84 -11.74
N SER A 31 -8.47 -3.46 -12.05
CA SER A 31 -8.14 -4.82 -11.59
C SER A 31 -7.00 -4.77 -10.61
N VAL A 32 -7.17 -5.43 -9.46
CA VAL A 32 -6.17 -5.56 -8.39
C VAL A 32 -5.52 -6.94 -8.48
N CYS A 33 -4.20 -6.95 -8.51
CA CYS A 33 -3.41 -8.17 -8.40
C CYS A 33 -3.22 -8.50 -6.92
N VAL A 34 -3.88 -9.53 -6.45
CA VAL A 34 -3.71 -10.08 -5.11
C VAL A 34 -2.78 -11.29 -5.22
N ASN A 35 -1.56 -11.16 -4.71
CA ASN A 35 -0.59 -12.25 -4.76
C ASN A 35 -0.86 -13.26 -3.65
N ASP A 36 -1.02 -14.51 -4.02
CA ASP A 36 -1.08 -15.67 -3.14
C ASP A 36 0.22 -16.46 -3.26
N ARG A 37 0.67 -17.10 -2.18
CA ARG A 37 1.85 -17.98 -2.21
C ARG A 37 1.43 -19.42 -2.04
N ARG A 38 1.82 -20.26 -3.00
CA ARG A 38 1.50 -21.69 -2.99
C ARG A 38 2.75 -22.52 -3.22
N LYS A 39 2.77 -23.74 -2.65
CA LYS A 39 3.79 -24.72 -2.97
C LYS A 39 3.47 -25.37 -4.31
N ASN A 40 4.47 -25.44 -5.20
CA ASN A 40 4.39 -26.23 -6.42
C ASN A 40 4.59 -27.73 -6.11
N GLN A 41 4.53 -28.57 -7.15
CA GLN A 41 4.73 -30.02 -7.01
C GLN A 41 6.14 -30.40 -6.54
N GLN A 42 7.12 -29.52 -6.72
CA GLN A 42 8.50 -29.68 -6.26
C GLN A 42 8.72 -29.21 -4.82
N GLY A 43 7.66 -28.67 -4.15
CA GLY A 43 7.73 -28.18 -2.79
C GLY A 43 8.26 -26.74 -2.66
N GLU A 44 8.47 -26.04 -3.76
CA GLU A 44 8.95 -24.64 -3.79
C GLU A 44 7.76 -23.68 -3.66
N TRP A 45 7.99 -22.55 -2.98
CA TRP A 45 7.02 -21.49 -2.87
C TRP A 45 7.02 -20.63 -4.13
N VAL A 46 5.86 -20.56 -4.78
CA VAL A 46 5.63 -19.74 -5.98
C VAL A 46 4.53 -18.72 -5.72
N ASP A 47 4.70 -17.52 -6.27
CA ASP A 47 3.68 -16.49 -6.22
C ASP A 47 2.66 -16.71 -7.33
N VAL A 48 1.38 -16.76 -6.96
CA VAL A 48 0.25 -16.95 -7.87
C VAL A 48 -0.61 -15.68 -7.86
N PRO A 49 -0.60 -14.90 -8.95
CA PRO A 49 -1.41 -13.70 -9.01
C PRO A 49 -2.89 -14.03 -9.20
N ASN A 50 -3.73 -13.47 -8.34
CA ASN A 50 -5.17 -13.48 -8.49
C ASN A 50 -5.64 -12.09 -8.92
N TRP A 51 -6.29 -12.02 -10.08
CA TRP A 51 -6.81 -10.76 -10.61
C TRP A 51 -8.27 -10.57 -10.18
N VAL A 52 -8.50 -9.55 -9.39
CA VAL A 52 -9.83 -9.21 -8.87
C VAL A 52 -10.27 -7.89 -9.49
N ASP A 53 -11.40 -7.90 -10.19
CA ASP A 53 -11.98 -6.67 -10.73
C ASP A 53 -12.78 -5.95 -9.66
N VAL A 54 -12.56 -4.65 -9.57
CA VAL A 54 -13.19 -3.75 -8.60
C VAL A 54 -13.89 -2.63 -9.34
N THR A 55 -15.11 -2.33 -8.91
CA THR A 55 -15.95 -1.27 -9.50
C THR A 55 -16.43 -0.32 -8.39
N PHE A 56 -16.15 0.97 -8.55
CA PHE A 56 -16.70 2.04 -7.71
C PHE A 56 -17.72 2.87 -8.50
N PHE A 57 -18.77 3.31 -7.83
CA PHE A 57 -19.86 4.09 -8.42
C PHE A 57 -19.97 5.49 -7.80
N GLY A 58 -20.50 6.43 -8.59
CA GLY A 58 -20.84 7.77 -8.14
C GLY A 58 -19.63 8.71 -8.01
N ASN A 59 -19.77 9.76 -7.21
CA ASN A 59 -18.78 10.84 -7.10
C ASN A 59 -17.38 10.36 -6.67
N ARG A 60 -17.29 9.27 -5.90
CA ARG A 60 -15.99 8.68 -5.51
C ARG A 60 -15.24 8.09 -6.70
N ALA A 61 -15.94 7.64 -7.73
CA ALA A 61 -15.32 7.03 -8.91
C ALA A 61 -14.37 7.99 -9.62
N GLU A 62 -14.75 9.26 -9.78
CA GLU A 62 -13.91 10.29 -10.39
C GLU A 62 -12.67 10.56 -9.55
N SER A 63 -12.86 10.81 -8.24
CA SER A 63 -11.74 11.07 -7.33
C SER A 63 -10.74 9.92 -7.32
N ILE A 64 -11.22 8.67 -7.24
CA ILE A 64 -10.38 7.48 -7.23
C ILE A 64 -9.55 7.38 -8.52
N SER A 65 -10.18 7.62 -9.68
CA SER A 65 -9.49 7.52 -10.97
C SER A 65 -8.34 8.51 -11.15
N GLN A 66 -8.42 9.68 -10.50
CA GLN A 66 -7.37 10.71 -10.57
C GLN A 66 -6.13 10.36 -9.72
N TYR A 67 -6.32 9.60 -8.64
CA TYR A 67 -5.23 9.26 -7.72
C TYR A 67 -4.57 7.91 -8.01
N LEU A 68 -5.23 7.04 -8.78
CA LEU A 68 -4.72 5.72 -9.11
C LEU A 68 -4.02 5.69 -10.45
N SER A 69 -2.99 4.87 -10.53
CA SER A 69 -2.31 4.51 -11.76
C SER A 69 -1.86 3.05 -11.69
N LYS A 70 -1.44 2.49 -12.82
CA LYS A 70 -0.82 1.16 -12.85
C LYS A 70 0.28 1.05 -11.80
N GLY A 71 0.26 -0.03 -11.03
CA GLY A 71 1.21 -0.30 -9.97
C GLY A 71 0.86 0.31 -8.60
N SER A 72 -0.15 1.17 -8.50
CA SER A 72 -0.61 1.72 -7.21
C SER A 72 -1.02 0.60 -6.27
N LEU A 73 -0.52 0.62 -5.03
CA LEU A 73 -0.96 -0.26 -3.96
C LEU A 73 -2.27 0.26 -3.37
N VAL A 74 -3.27 -0.60 -3.26
CA VAL A 74 -4.58 -0.27 -2.70
C VAL A 74 -5.04 -1.31 -1.70
N PHE A 75 -5.85 -0.86 -0.75
CA PHE A 75 -6.64 -1.67 0.16
C PHE A 75 -8.10 -1.36 -0.13
N VAL A 76 -8.87 -2.34 -0.53
CA VAL A 76 -10.27 -2.18 -0.92
C VAL A 76 -11.15 -3.02 -0.02
N SER A 77 -12.19 -2.41 0.53
CA SER A 77 -13.30 -3.11 1.16
C SER A 77 -14.58 -2.90 0.35
N GLY A 78 -15.44 -3.92 0.34
CA GLY A 78 -16.64 -3.89 -0.43
C GLY A 78 -17.44 -5.19 -0.36
N ARG A 79 -18.28 -5.41 -1.36
CA ARG A 79 -19.14 -6.58 -1.50
C ARG A 79 -18.86 -7.32 -2.80
N LEU A 80 -18.95 -8.65 -2.74
CA LEU A 80 -18.90 -9.48 -3.93
C LEU A 80 -20.20 -9.34 -4.72
N HIS A 81 -20.07 -9.13 -6.02
CA HIS A 81 -21.20 -9.03 -6.94
C HIS A 81 -20.99 -9.97 -8.14
N GLN A 82 -22.01 -10.71 -8.48
CA GLN A 82 -22.02 -11.53 -9.69
C GLN A 82 -22.78 -10.80 -10.79
N ASN A 83 -22.06 -10.35 -11.80
CA ASN A 83 -22.64 -9.78 -13.01
C ASN A 83 -22.96 -10.93 -13.98
N THR A 84 -24.18 -10.98 -14.52
CA THR A 84 -24.60 -12.01 -15.46
C THR A 84 -25.16 -11.36 -16.71
N TRP A 85 -24.66 -11.77 -17.86
CA TRP A 85 -25.13 -11.25 -19.16
C TRP A 85 -25.22 -12.37 -20.19
N THR A 86 -25.97 -12.13 -21.25
CA THR A 86 -26.03 -13.02 -22.42
C THR A 86 -25.11 -12.44 -23.50
N ASN A 87 -24.17 -13.26 -23.99
CA ASN A 87 -23.31 -12.83 -25.08
C ASN A 87 -24.06 -12.84 -26.42
N LYS A 88 -23.41 -12.39 -27.49
CA LYS A 88 -24.02 -12.30 -28.85
C LYS A 88 -24.43 -13.68 -29.40
N ASP A 89 -23.84 -14.76 -28.91
CA ASP A 89 -24.13 -16.14 -29.35
C ASP A 89 -25.26 -16.77 -28.52
N GLY A 90 -25.96 -15.99 -27.68
CA GLY A 90 -27.06 -16.47 -26.84
C GLY A 90 -26.63 -17.22 -25.56
N ASN A 91 -25.33 -17.34 -25.29
CA ASN A 91 -24.82 -18.03 -24.11
C ASN A 91 -24.83 -17.11 -22.89
N LYS A 92 -25.31 -17.63 -21.76
CA LYS A 92 -25.20 -16.94 -20.45
C LYS A 92 -23.76 -16.94 -19.98
N ARG A 93 -23.26 -15.78 -19.61
CA ARG A 93 -21.94 -15.58 -18.99
C ARG A 93 -22.11 -14.92 -17.63
N SER A 94 -21.21 -15.21 -16.73
CA SER A 94 -21.17 -14.56 -15.43
C SER A 94 -19.74 -14.21 -15.06
N LYS A 95 -19.59 -13.14 -14.30
CA LYS A 95 -18.31 -12.67 -13.78
C LYS A 95 -18.52 -12.21 -12.34
N LEU A 96 -17.60 -12.59 -11.47
CA LEU A 96 -17.54 -12.07 -10.12
C LEU A 96 -16.67 -10.79 -10.10
N GLU A 97 -17.16 -9.77 -9.45
CA GLU A 97 -16.45 -8.51 -9.23
C GLU A 97 -16.72 -7.99 -7.82
N VAL A 98 -15.86 -7.11 -7.34
CA VAL A 98 -16.04 -6.45 -6.05
C VAL A 98 -16.63 -5.07 -6.29
N ILE A 99 -17.80 -4.81 -5.72
CA ILE A 99 -18.32 -3.45 -5.62
C ILE A 99 -17.66 -2.79 -4.43
N GLY A 100 -16.75 -1.85 -4.71
CA GLY A 100 -15.99 -1.15 -3.68
C GLY A 100 -16.86 -0.18 -2.88
N GLU A 101 -16.74 -0.25 -1.58
CA GLU A 101 -17.40 0.66 -0.62
C GLU A 101 -16.40 1.63 -0.02
N ASP A 102 -15.20 1.17 0.26
CA ASP A 102 -14.09 1.99 0.72
C ASP A 102 -12.77 1.61 0.09
N ILE A 103 -11.86 2.58 -0.01
CA ILE A 103 -10.52 2.39 -0.57
C ILE A 103 -9.52 3.23 0.20
N GLN A 104 -8.38 2.61 0.51
CA GLN A 104 -7.21 3.28 1.06
C GLN A 104 -6.05 3.11 0.07
N PHE A 105 -5.30 4.18 -0.12
CA PHE A 105 -4.12 4.17 -0.98
C PHE A 105 -2.91 3.78 -0.13
N GLY A 106 -2.26 2.68 -0.48
CA GLY A 106 -0.97 2.34 0.07
C GLY A 106 0.04 3.41 -0.37
N GLY A 107 0.93 3.83 0.54
CA GLY A 107 1.92 4.84 0.22
C GLY A 107 2.71 4.44 -1.02
N GLY A 108 2.32 4.99 -2.18
CA GLY A 108 3.06 4.87 -3.41
C GLY A 108 4.41 5.55 -3.18
N ASN A 109 5.45 4.90 -3.65
CA ASN A 109 6.76 5.49 -3.82
C ASN A 109 6.55 6.78 -4.62
N ARG A 110 6.39 7.90 -3.93
CA ARG A 110 6.55 9.20 -4.57
C ARG A 110 7.99 9.19 -5.01
N GLN A 111 8.20 8.83 -6.26
CA GLN A 111 9.42 9.11 -6.97
C GLN A 111 9.70 10.59 -6.69
N SER A 112 10.64 10.81 -5.79
CA SER A 112 11.10 12.15 -5.42
C SER A 112 11.42 12.84 -6.73
N GLN A 113 10.54 13.74 -7.15
CA GLN A 113 10.92 14.75 -8.13
C GLN A 113 12.12 15.43 -7.48
N GLN A 114 13.27 15.15 -8.04
CA GLN A 114 14.49 15.87 -7.76
C GLN A 114 14.16 17.35 -7.89
N GLN A 115 14.00 18.02 -6.75
CA GLN A 115 14.09 19.47 -6.72
C GLN A 115 15.45 19.82 -7.32
N PRO A 116 15.51 20.68 -8.34
CA PRO A 116 16.78 21.20 -8.80
C PRO A 116 17.45 21.86 -7.59
N GLN A 117 18.61 21.35 -7.22
CA GLN A 117 19.51 22.02 -6.28
C GLN A 117 19.74 23.43 -6.78
N GLN A 118 19.10 24.41 -6.18
CA GLN A 118 19.55 25.78 -6.27
C GLN A 118 20.94 25.82 -5.68
N GLN A 119 21.90 26.08 -6.55
CA GLN A 119 23.25 26.42 -6.19
C GLN A 119 23.22 27.52 -5.12
N GLN A 120 23.56 27.17 -3.90
CA GLN A 120 23.88 28.13 -2.87
C GLN A 120 25.17 28.85 -3.34
N GLN A 121 24.99 30.04 -3.86
CA GLN A 121 26.08 31.01 -4.01
C GLN A 121 26.71 31.24 -2.64
N GLY A 122 28.02 30.99 -2.61
CA GLY A 122 28.84 31.12 -1.42
C GLY A 122 28.72 32.46 -0.74
N TYR A 123 28.26 32.43 0.48
CA TYR A 123 28.39 33.58 1.40
C TYR A 123 29.81 33.53 1.96
N GLN A 124 30.70 34.44 1.50
CA GLN A 124 31.99 34.68 2.12
C GLN A 124 31.75 35.49 3.38
N PRO A 125 32.17 35.05 4.57
CA PRO A 125 32.15 35.87 5.76
C PRO A 125 33.32 36.90 5.70
N PRO A 126 33.12 38.15 6.13
CA PRO A 126 34.20 39.14 6.19
C PRO A 126 35.21 38.74 7.26
N GLN A 127 36.49 38.82 6.85
CA GLN A 127 37.64 38.71 7.76
C GLN A 127 37.70 39.86 8.73
N GLY A 128 37.92 39.53 9.99
CA GLY A 128 38.45 40.45 10.98
C GLY A 128 37.68 40.49 12.29
N TYR A 129 38.17 39.72 13.24
CA TYR A 129 38.42 40.18 14.61
C TYR A 129 39.14 39.03 15.37
N GLN A 130 40.42 39.31 15.66
CA GLN A 130 41.21 38.52 16.61
C GLN A 130 40.72 38.85 18.00
N TYR A 131 40.32 37.87 18.78
CA TYR A 131 40.39 37.94 20.24
C TYR A 131 41.08 36.71 20.78
N ALA A 132 42.04 36.99 21.63
CA ALA A 132 42.95 36.11 22.30
C ALA A 132 42.24 35.26 23.37
N ASN A 133 42.78 34.05 23.51
CA ASN A 133 43.07 33.34 24.74
C ASN A 133 42.05 33.38 25.88
N GLU A 134 41.52 32.19 26.27
CA GLU A 134 41.78 31.58 27.59
C GLU A 134 40.85 30.45 27.90
N ALA A 135 41.44 29.42 28.49
CA ALA A 135 40.88 28.45 29.41
C ALA A 135 40.03 27.26 28.86
N GLN A 136 40.65 26.12 28.84
CA GLN A 136 40.02 24.81 28.99
C GLN A 136 39.35 24.69 30.38
N PRO A 137 38.22 23.94 30.45
CA PRO A 137 38.05 23.02 31.55
C PRO A 137 37.72 21.58 31.09
N GLU A 138 38.50 20.69 31.62
CA GLU A 138 38.30 19.34 32.12
C GLU A 138 37.14 18.49 31.57
N GLN A 139 37.57 17.36 31.00
CA GLN A 139 36.75 16.16 30.71
C GLN A 139 36.27 15.56 32.04
N GLN A 140 34.99 15.39 32.23
CA GLN A 140 34.43 14.45 33.17
C GLN A 140 33.87 13.23 32.37
N GLU A 141 34.61 12.12 32.57
CA GLU A 141 34.16 10.76 32.27
C GLU A 141 32.94 10.43 33.12
N TYR A 142 31.80 10.21 32.46
CA TYR A 142 30.68 9.45 33.08
C TYR A 142 30.68 8.04 32.53
N SER A 143 31.33 7.15 33.29
CA SER A 143 31.11 5.71 33.19
C SER A 143 29.76 5.38 33.81
N ASN A 144 28.79 4.96 33.00
CA ASN A 144 27.56 4.34 33.50
C ASN A 144 27.50 2.89 33.03
N GLN A 145 27.98 2.00 33.87
CA GLN A 145 27.74 0.56 33.83
C GLN A 145 26.32 0.33 34.35
N GLY A 146 25.36 0.16 33.41
CA GLY A 146 24.02 -0.37 33.70
C GLY A 146 23.92 -1.79 33.18
N GLN A 147 24.24 -2.75 34.06
CA GLN A 147 24.05 -4.18 33.84
C GLN A 147 22.57 -4.49 33.97
N PHE A 148 21.90 -4.78 32.84
CA PHE A 148 20.55 -5.33 32.85
C PHE A 148 20.64 -6.85 32.79
N ASP A 149 20.33 -7.46 33.92
CA ASP A 149 20.14 -8.89 34.13
C ASP A 149 18.79 -9.28 33.49
N TYR A 150 18.80 -10.08 32.43
CA TYR A 150 17.60 -10.69 31.88
C TYR A 150 17.43 -12.06 32.51
N GLY A 151 16.55 -12.12 33.50
CA GLY A 151 16.06 -13.38 34.04
C GLY A 151 15.43 -14.25 32.95
N ASP A 152 15.96 -15.45 32.86
CA ASP A 152 15.46 -16.56 32.06
C ASP A 152 14.12 -17.04 32.67
N ASP A 153 13.01 -16.67 32.06
CA ASP A 153 11.70 -17.21 32.37
C ASP A 153 11.27 -18.14 31.22
N GLY A 154 11.58 -19.42 31.40
CA GLY A 154 11.19 -20.51 30.52
C GLY A 154 9.68 -20.72 30.50
N GLY A 155 8.99 -19.99 29.62
CA GLY A 155 7.60 -20.21 29.25
C GLY A 155 7.49 -21.29 28.18
N VAL A 156 7.11 -22.51 28.61
CA VAL A 156 6.68 -23.60 27.75
C VAL A 156 5.40 -23.19 27.04
N TYR A 157 5.45 -22.92 25.74
CA TYR A 157 4.24 -22.77 24.90
C TYR A 157 3.85 -24.15 24.40
N ASP A 158 2.73 -24.61 24.88
CA ASP A 158 2.05 -25.82 24.44
C ASP A 158 1.45 -25.56 23.05
N ASP A 159 2.06 -26.17 22.01
CA ASP A 159 1.56 -26.14 20.62
C ASP A 159 0.54 -27.24 20.43
N ASP A 160 -0.71 -27.00 20.81
CA ASP A 160 -1.83 -27.84 20.37
C ASP A 160 -3.04 -26.96 20.03
N ILE A 161 -3.08 -26.48 18.77
CA ILE A 161 -4.32 -25.99 18.14
C ILE A 161 -4.72 -26.99 17.06
N PRO A 162 -5.75 -27.80 17.28
CA PRO A 162 -6.28 -28.68 16.23
C PRO A 162 -7.14 -27.86 15.25
N PHE A 163 -6.88 -28.01 13.97
CA PHE A 163 -7.76 -27.60 12.88
C PHE A 163 -8.74 -28.71 12.54
#